data_f1523b4fa20bbb613cfe354f013520ad
#
_entry.id   f1523b4fa20bbb613cfe354f013520ad
#
_cell.length_a   1.000
_cell.length_b   1.000
_cell.length_c   1.000
_cell.angle_alpha   90.00
_cell.angle_beta   90.00
_cell.angle_gamma   90.00
#
_symmetry.space_group_name_H-M   'P 1'
#
loop_
_entity.id
_entity.type
_entity.pdbx_description
1 polymer ?
#
loop_
_entity_poly.entity_id
_entity_poly.type
_entity_poly.pdbx_seq_one_letter_code
_entity_poly.pdbx_strand_id
1 'polypeptide(L)'
;FVEPDIVLTHDNSSAIIDKFEGTVPGGRVKYPDRLAIVLDHVIPADTSKDAAGQRKIRDFVRKQGISRFYDIGTGVCHQVVPEMGLCSPGSLVVGSDSHTCTYGAFNSFATGIDRTEAAGLWITGRTWLKVPESICVNLTGGLSRRVTAKDLVLRIIGDIGADGA
;
A
#
# COMPACT_ATOMS: atom_id res chain seq x y z
N PHE A 1 -15.19 -10.92 -4.58
CA PHE A 1 -14.98 -9.46 -4.53
C PHE A 1 -14.95 -9.01 -3.08
N VAL A 2 -14.04 -8.08 -2.76
CA VAL A 2 -13.82 -7.53 -1.42
C VAL A 2 -13.78 -6.00 -1.48
N GLU A 3 -14.07 -5.36 -0.36
CA GLU A 3 -13.91 -3.92 -0.16
C GLU A 3 -12.78 -3.71 0.85
N PRO A 4 -11.61 -3.23 0.43
CA PRO A 4 -10.52 -2.96 1.35
C PRO A 4 -10.86 -1.88 2.38
N ASP A 5 -10.33 -2.03 3.60
CA ASP A 5 -10.43 -1.00 4.63
C ASP A 5 -9.51 0.18 4.33
N ILE A 6 -8.32 -0.13 3.76
CA ILE A 6 -7.33 0.86 3.34
C ILE A 6 -6.80 0.52 1.96
N VAL A 7 -6.71 1.54 1.12
CA VAL A 7 -6.05 1.52 -0.18
C VAL A 7 -4.86 2.46 -0.13
N LEU A 8 -3.65 1.89 -0.07
CA LEU A 8 -2.41 2.66 -0.04
C LEU A 8 -1.91 2.93 -1.46
N THR A 9 -1.53 4.16 -1.73
CA THR A 9 -0.74 4.52 -2.91
C THR A 9 0.35 5.51 -2.54
N HIS A 10 1.34 5.67 -3.40
CA HIS A 10 2.49 6.54 -3.15
C HIS A 10 2.76 7.46 -4.36
N ASP A 11 3.98 7.88 -4.63
CA ASP A 11 4.33 8.73 -5.78
C ASP A 11 3.82 8.21 -7.12
N ASN A 12 3.59 6.89 -7.26
CA ASN A 12 2.98 6.29 -8.44
C ASN A 12 1.48 6.67 -8.63
N SER A 13 0.87 7.32 -7.66
CA SER A 13 -0.51 7.85 -7.75
C SER A 13 -0.71 8.78 -8.92
N SER A 14 0.34 9.48 -9.37
CA SER A 14 0.25 10.32 -10.58
C SER A 14 -0.21 9.53 -11.80
N ALA A 15 0.33 8.31 -12.00
CA ALA A 15 -0.07 7.44 -13.10
C ALA A 15 -1.43 6.76 -12.86
N ILE A 16 -1.80 6.51 -11.59
CA ILE A 16 -3.12 5.97 -11.23
C ILE A 16 -4.20 7.02 -11.52
N ILE A 17 -3.93 8.30 -11.24
CA ILE A 17 -4.81 9.43 -11.56
C ILE A 17 -5.08 9.50 -13.07
N ASP A 18 -4.05 9.32 -13.92
CA ASP A 18 -4.24 9.31 -15.37
C ASP A 18 -5.21 8.22 -15.81
N LYS A 19 -5.06 7.03 -15.26
CA LYS A 19 -5.96 5.91 -15.55
C LYS A 19 -7.38 6.16 -15.04
N PHE A 20 -7.50 6.69 -13.82
CA PHE A 20 -8.78 7.02 -13.21
C PHE A 20 -9.53 8.10 -14.02
N GLU A 21 -8.88 9.23 -14.29
CA GLU A 21 -9.49 10.33 -15.04
C GLU A 21 -9.74 9.99 -16.52
N GLY A 22 -8.90 9.13 -17.10
CA GLY A 22 -9.12 8.60 -18.45
C GLY A 22 -10.32 7.65 -18.54
N THR A 23 -10.65 6.96 -17.46
CA THR A 23 -11.80 6.03 -17.42
C THR A 23 -13.10 6.72 -17.03
N VAL A 24 -13.04 7.63 -16.06
CA VAL A 24 -14.20 8.39 -15.56
C VAL A 24 -13.87 9.88 -15.50
N PRO A 25 -13.87 10.60 -16.63
CA PRO A 25 -13.55 12.02 -16.66
C PRO A 25 -14.43 12.83 -15.70
N GLY A 26 -13.80 13.60 -14.80
CA GLY A 26 -14.52 14.37 -13.77
C GLY A 26 -15.11 13.54 -12.64
N GLY A 27 -14.87 12.24 -12.61
CA GLY A 27 -15.38 11.33 -11.59
C GLY A 27 -14.89 11.62 -10.17
N ARG A 28 -15.54 10.98 -9.21
CA ARG A 28 -15.16 10.98 -7.80
C ARG A 28 -14.67 9.62 -7.36
N VAL A 29 -13.64 9.62 -6.52
CA VAL A 29 -13.20 8.41 -5.82
C VAL A 29 -14.35 7.88 -4.97
N LYS A 30 -14.61 6.58 -5.02
CA LYS A 30 -15.77 5.95 -4.37
C LYS A 30 -15.73 6.10 -2.85
N TYR A 31 -14.56 5.85 -2.26
CA TYR A 31 -14.33 5.92 -0.80
C TYR A 31 -13.05 6.71 -0.51
N PRO A 32 -13.10 8.06 -0.56
CA PRO A 32 -11.90 8.89 -0.36
C PRO A 32 -11.32 8.76 1.06
N ASP A 33 -12.14 8.40 2.02
CA ASP A 33 -11.76 8.16 3.43
C ASP A 33 -10.98 6.84 3.63
N ARG A 34 -11.05 5.90 2.70
CA ARG A 34 -10.26 4.66 2.70
C ARG A 34 -8.95 4.78 1.95
N LEU A 35 -8.75 5.87 1.21
CA LEU A 35 -7.56 6.08 0.40
C LEU A 35 -6.48 6.80 1.21
N ALA A 36 -5.34 6.15 1.37
CA ALA A 36 -4.14 6.72 1.95
C ALA A 36 -3.09 6.96 0.85
N ILE A 37 -2.59 8.18 0.74
CA ILE A 37 -1.54 8.55 -0.22
C ILE A 37 -0.34 9.07 0.55
N VAL A 38 0.83 8.46 0.33
CA VAL A 38 2.09 8.85 0.96
C VAL A 38 3.11 9.21 -0.12
N LEU A 39 3.70 10.38 -0.05
CA LEU A 39 4.79 10.77 -0.94
C LEU A 39 6.13 10.46 -0.25
N ASP A 40 6.78 9.36 -0.65
CA ASP A 40 7.98 8.84 0.03
C ASP A 40 9.03 8.19 -0.88
N HIS A 41 8.68 7.81 -2.12
CA HIS A 41 9.58 7.07 -3.00
C HIS A 41 10.49 7.97 -3.84
N VAL A 42 10.06 9.18 -4.16
CA VAL A 42 10.79 10.12 -5.02
C VAL A 42 10.97 11.45 -4.28
N ILE A 43 11.81 11.42 -3.23
CA ILE A 43 12.04 12.57 -2.37
C ILE A 43 13.55 12.80 -2.16
N PRO A 44 14.05 13.99 -2.51
CA PRO A 44 13.36 15.05 -3.27
C PRO A 44 13.05 14.61 -4.70
N ALA A 45 12.10 15.28 -5.38
CA ALA A 45 11.85 15.03 -6.79
C ALA A 45 13.13 15.31 -7.59
N ASP A 46 13.64 14.31 -8.28
CA ASP A 46 14.90 14.38 -9.03
C ASP A 46 14.73 14.91 -10.45
N THR A 47 13.51 14.92 -10.97
CA THR A 47 13.16 15.45 -12.27
C THR A 47 11.98 16.42 -12.24
N SER A 48 11.87 17.28 -13.26
CA SER A 48 10.70 18.14 -13.46
C SER A 48 9.41 17.33 -13.64
N LYS A 49 9.51 16.11 -14.20
CA LYS A 49 8.39 15.19 -14.36
C LYS A 49 7.87 14.71 -13.00
N ASP A 50 8.77 14.35 -12.10
CA ASP A 50 8.40 13.88 -10.76
C ASP A 50 7.79 15.01 -9.93
N ALA A 51 8.37 16.22 -10.00
CA ALA A 51 7.80 17.40 -9.37
C ALA A 51 6.39 17.72 -9.91
N ALA A 52 6.17 17.60 -11.22
CA ALA A 52 4.85 17.75 -11.83
C ALA A 52 3.88 16.65 -11.37
N GLY A 53 4.36 15.40 -11.25
CA GLY A 53 3.61 14.27 -10.70
C GLY A 53 3.13 14.52 -9.26
N GLN A 54 4.03 14.97 -8.40
CA GLN A 54 3.70 15.30 -7.02
C GLN A 54 2.69 16.47 -6.93
N ARG A 55 2.83 17.50 -7.77
CA ARG A 55 1.84 18.58 -7.85
C ARG A 55 0.47 18.05 -8.23
N LYS A 56 0.40 17.21 -9.27
CA LYS A 56 -0.84 16.57 -9.73
C LYS A 56 -1.51 15.75 -8.62
N ILE A 57 -0.74 15.00 -7.83
CA ILE A 57 -1.26 14.25 -6.69
C ILE A 57 -1.88 15.19 -5.66
N ARG A 58 -1.20 16.27 -5.28
CA ARG A 58 -1.73 17.27 -4.33
C ARG A 58 -3.02 17.93 -4.82
N ASP A 59 -3.10 18.24 -6.12
CA ASP A 59 -4.29 18.81 -6.73
C ASP A 59 -5.45 17.80 -6.72
N PHE A 60 -5.17 16.54 -7.04
CA PHE A 60 -6.15 15.47 -6.98
C PHE A 60 -6.67 15.23 -5.56
N VAL A 61 -5.78 15.17 -4.58
CA VAL A 61 -6.13 15.02 -3.16
C VAL A 61 -7.11 16.10 -2.72
N ARG A 62 -6.81 17.37 -3.04
CA ARG A 62 -7.72 18.50 -2.74
C ARG A 62 -9.07 18.37 -3.45
N LYS A 63 -9.03 18.05 -4.76
CA LYS A 63 -10.24 17.91 -5.59
C LYS A 63 -11.14 16.78 -5.08
N GLN A 64 -10.57 15.66 -4.62
CA GLN A 64 -11.31 14.49 -4.17
C GLN A 64 -11.67 14.50 -2.68
N GLY A 65 -11.08 15.40 -1.89
CA GLY A 65 -11.31 15.49 -0.45
C GLY A 65 -10.67 14.33 0.33
N ILE A 66 -9.51 13.86 -0.13
CA ILE A 66 -8.79 12.76 0.53
C ILE A 66 -8.11 13.31 1.77
N SER A 67 -8.52 12.83 2.95
CA SER A 67 -8.01 13.30 4.23
C SER A 67 -6.70 12.62 4.66
N ARG A 68 -6.47 11.37 4.24
CA ARG A 68 -5.27 10.60 4.58
C ARG A 68 -4.19 10.82 3.54
N PHE A 69 -3.72 12.07 3.46
CA PHE A 69 -2.62 12.46 2.59
C PHE A 69 -1.40 12.84 3.44
N TYR A 70 -0.31 12.17 3.19
CA TYR A 70 0.96 12.33 3.88
C TYR A 70 1.99 12.83 2.87
N ASP A 71 2.22 14.12 2.89
CA ASP A 71 3.11 14.80 1.94
C ASP A 71 4.59 14.51 2.26
N ILE A 72 5.46 14.96 1.40
CA ILE A 72 6.92 14.79 1.55
C ILE A 72 7.38 15.19 2.95
N GLY A 73 8.31 14.41 3.49
CA GLY A 73 8.86 14.64 4.83
C GLY A 73 8.07 14.00 5.97
N THR A 74 6.93 13.35 5.70
CA THR A 74 6.20 12.62 6.76
C THR A 74 6.91 11.32 7.14
N GLY A 75 7.41 10.57 6.17
CA GLY A 75 8.11 9.31 6.38
C GLY A 75 7.81 8.27 5.31
N VAL A 76 8.42 7.10 5.44
CA VAL A 76 8.19 5.96 4.54
C VAL A 76 6.80 5.39 4.76
N CYS A 77 6.05 5.11 3.68
CA CYS A 77 4.66 4.67 3.74
C CYS A 77 4.45 3.46 4.64
N HIS A 78 5.39 2.50 4.63
CA HIS A 78 5.31 1.28 5.46
C HIS A 78 5.54 1.53 6.96
N GLN A 79 6.02 2.71 7.33
CA GLN A 79 6.11 3.17 8.71
C GLN A 79 4.93 4.10 9.06
N VAL A 80 4.56 4.99 8.14
CA VAL A 80 3.46 5.95 8.32
C VAL A 80 2.13 5.23 8.53
N VAL A 81 1.81 4.22 7.70
CA VAL A 81 0.53 3.50 7.78
C VAL A 81 0.27 2.87 9.15
N PRO A 82 1.19 2.09 9.75
CA PRO A 82 0.98 1.56 11.09
C PRO A 82 1.02 2.63 12.19
N GLU A 83 1.91 3.62 12.11
CA GLU A 83 1.98 4.68 13.13
C GLU A 83 0.72 5.54 13.19
N MET A 84 0.04 5.72 12.04
CA MET A 84 -1.23 6.43 11.95
C MET A 84 -2.44 5.54 12.24
N GLY A 85 -2.22 4.29 12.65
CA GLY A 85 -3.29 3.35 12.98
C GLY A 85 -4.14 2.93 11.77
N LEU A 86 -3.60 3.00 10.55
CA LEU A 86 -4.33 2.66 9.33
C LEU A 86 -4.36 1.17 9.04
N CYS A 87 -3.55 0.37 9.72
CA CYS A 87 -3.62 -1.09 9.68
C CYS A 87 -3.83 -1.63 11.10
N SER A 88 -4.68 -2.62 11.23
CA SER A 88 -5.04 -3.24 12.51
C SER A 88 -5.40 -4.71 12.31
N PRO A 89 -5.40 -5.51 13.38
CA PRO A 89 -5.80 -6.91 13.29
C PRO A 89 -7.15 -7.08 12.59
N GLY A 90 -7.17 -7.93 11.56
CA GLY A 90 -8.37 -8.24 10.78
C GLY A 90 -8.70 -7.24 9.67
N SER A 91 -7.94 -6.14 9.51
CA SER A 91 -8.14 -5.22 8.38
C SER A 91 -7.60 -5.78 7.07
N LEU A 92 -8.22 -5.40 5.97
CA LEU A 92 -7.77 -5.65 4.61
C LEU A 92 -7.10 -4.39 4.05
N VAL A 93 -5.80 -4.46 3.82
CA VAL A 93 -5.00 -3.39 3.26
C VAL A 93 -4.50 -3.79 1.88
N VAL A 94 -4.81 -3.00 0.86
CA VAL A 94 -4.24 -3.19 -0.47
C VAL A 94 -3.41 -1.96 -0.85
N GLY A 95 -2.30 -2.17 -1.54
CA GLY A 95 -1.43 -1.05 -1.89
C GLY A 95 -0.82 -1.18 -3.28
N SER A 96 -0.54 -0.05 -3.91
CA SER A 96 0.16 -0.01 -5.20
C SER A 96 1.68 -0.15 -5.04
N ASP A 97 2.11 -0.79 -3.98
CA ASP A 97 3.50 -1.10 -3.65
C ASP A 97 3.66 -2.59 -3.33
N SER A 98 4.74 -3.19 -3.83
CA SER A 98 5.03 -4.63 -3.67
C SER A 98 5.31 -5.03 -2.22
N HIS A 99 5.74 -4.09 -1.36
CA HIS A 99 6.01 -4.33 0.06
C HIS A 99 4.78 -4.15 0.97
N THR A 100 3.58 -3.95 0.40
CA THR A 100 2.33 -3.81 1.15
C THR A 100 2.08 -5.00 2.09
N CYS A 101 2.54 -6.20 1.75
CA CYS A 101 2.45 -7.39 2.59
C CYS A 101 3.09 -7.22 3.99
N THR A 102 3.95 -6.21 4.19
CA THR A 102 4.55 -5.91 5.51
C THR A 102 3.53 -5.66 6.61
N TYR A 103 2.31 -5.20 6.25
CA TYR A 103 1.26 -4.96 7.25
C TYR A 103 0.69 -6.25 7.85
N GLY A 104 1.04 -7.42 7.30
CA GLY A 104 0.83 -8.71 7.94
C GLY A 104 1.46 -8.80 9.34
N ALA A 105 2.57 -8.08 9.59
CA ALA A 105 3.18 -7.97 10.91
C ALA A 105 2.25 -7.34 11.97
N PHE A 106 1.21 -6.64 11.54
CA PHE A 106 0.18 -6.02 12.39
C PHE A 106 -1.14 -6.81 12.35
N ASN A 107 -1.09 -8.08 11.93
CA ASN A 107 -2.24 -8.97 11.78
C ASN A 107 -3.31 -8.45 10.79
N SER A 108 -2.91 -7.63 9.82
CA SER A 108 -3.76 -7.27 8.67
C SER A 108 -3.57 -8.30 7.55
N PHE A 109 -4.61 -8.57 6.78
CA PHE A 109 -4.39 -9.18 5.46
C PHE A 109 -3.94 -8.06 4.50
N ALA A 110 -2.75 -8.17 3.96
CA ALA A 110 -2.19 -7.10 3.15
C ALA A 110 -1.51 -7.63 1.88
N THR A 111 -1.78 -6.98 0.73
CA THR A 111 -1.22 -7.39 -0.55
C THR A 111 -1.01 -6.22 -1.50
N GLY A 112 -0.02 -6.38 -2.40
CA GLY A 112 0.23 -5.43 -3.49
C GLY A 112 -0.77 -5.61 -4.63
N ILE A 113 -1.12 -4.51 -5.27
CA ILE A 113 -1.95 -4.46 -6.50
C ILE A 113 -1.27 -3.59 -7.54
N ASP A 114 -1.60 -3.78 -8.81
CA ASP A 114 -1.08 -2.92 -9.86
C ASP A 114 -1.80 -1.55 -9.95
N ARG A 115 -1.26 -0.65 -10.76
CA ARG A 115 -1.81 0.69 -10.95
C ARG A 115 -3.18 0.70 -11.63
N THR A 116 -3.49 -0.32 -12.43
CA THR A 116 -4.77 -0.43 -13.13
C THR A 116 -5.84 -0.93 -12.16
N GLU A 117 -5.50 -1.92 -11.35
CA GLU A 117 -6.34 -2.40 -10.26
C GLU A 117 -6.63 -1.29 -9.24
N ALA A 118 -5.59 -0.51 -8.87
CA ALA A 118 -5.76 0.63 -7.97
C ALA A 118 -6.74 1.67 -8.55
N ALA A 119 -6.63 2.01 -9.84
CA ALA A 119 -7.58 2.92 -10.50
C ALA A 119 -9.00 2.33 -10.52
N GLY A 120 -9.15 1.05 -10.84
CA GLY A 120 -10.43 0.33 -10.78
C GLY A 120 -11.05 0.34 -9.38
N LEU A 121 -10.22 0.18 -8.36
CA LEU A 121 -10.64 0.22 -6.97
C LEU A 121 -11.08 1.63 -6.54
N TRP A 122 -10.39 2.68 -7.00
CA TRP A 122 -10.83 4.07 -6.77
C TRP A 122 -12.20 4.36 -7.39
N ILE A 123 -12.52 3.72 -8.55
CA ILE A 123 -13.81 3.88 -9.23
C ILE A 123 -14.90 3.09 -8.53
N THR A 124 -14.65 1.83 -8.21
CA THR A 124 -15.68 0.87 -7.79
C THR A 124 -15.77 0.66 -6.28
N GLY A 125 -14.69 0.94 -5.55
CA GLY A 125 -14.53 0.61 -4.14
C GLY A 125 -14.27 -0.87 -3.88
N ARG A 126 -14.12 -1.69 -4.92
CA ARG A 126 -14.01 -3.15 -4.83
C ARG A 126 -12.87 -3.67 -5.68
N THR A 127 -12.22 -4.73 -5.20
CA THR A 127 -11.31 -5.55 -6.00
C THR A 127 -11.63 -7.03 -5.82
N TRP A 128 -11.01 -7.88 -6.62
CA TRP A 128 -11.14 -9.32 -6.46
C TRP A 128 -9.90 -9.85 -5.73
N LEU A 129 -10.09 -10.85 -4.91
CA LEU A 129 -9.01 -11.61 -4.31
C LEU A 129 -9.33 -13.10 -4.45
N LYS A 130 -8.30 -13.87 -4.81
CA LYS A 130 -8.31 -15.31 -4.59
C LYS A 130 -7.76 -15.53 -3.18
N VAL A 131 -8.52 -16.19 -2.32
CA VAL A 131 -8.03 -16.55 -0.98
C VAL A 131 -6.85 -17.50 -1.16
N PRO A 132 -5.62 -17.13 -0.73
CA PRO A 132 -4.45 -17.98 -0.87
C PRO A 132 -4.49 -19.15 0.13
N GLU A 133 -3.74 -20.19 -0.17
CA GLU A 133 -3.40 -21.19 0.83
C GLU A 133 -2.51 -20.55 1.91
N SER A 134 -2.58 -21.08 3.13
CA SER A 134 -1.81 -20.56 4.26
C SER A 134 -0.72 -21.54 4.67
N ILE A 135 0.50 -21.04 4.85
CA ILE A 135 1.60 -21.79 5.44
C ILE A 135 1.71 -21.39 6.91
N CYS A 136 1.62 -22.39 7.82
CA CYS A 136 1.83 -22.16 9.23
C CYS A 136 3.28 -22.45 9.60
N VAL A 137 4.01 -21.43 10.05
CA VAL A 137 5.38 -21.55 10.53
C VAL A 137 5.38 -21.51 12.06
N ASN A 138 5.67 -22.65 12.70
CA ASN A 138 5.77 -22.75 14.14
C ASN A 138 7.21 -22.51 14.59
N LEU A 139 7.44 -21.45 15.33
CA LEU A 139 8.75 -21.14 15.92
C LEU A 139 8.84 -21.73 17.30
N THR A 140 9.85 -22.59 17.52
CA THR A 140 10.10 -23.25 18.81
C THR A 140 11.49 -22.93 19.33
N GLY A 141 11.67 -22.90 20.66
CA GLY A 141 12.93 -22.54 21.30
C GLY A 141 13.14 -21.03 21.38
N GLY A 142 14.37 -20.57 21.29
CA GLY A 142 14.74 -19.16 21.40
C GLY A 142 15.78 -18.77 20.36
N LEU A 143 15.79 -17.49 19.97
CA LEU A 143 16.81 -16.96 19.09
C LEU A 143 18.14 -16.83 19.87
N SER A 144 19.25 -17.18 19.22
CA SER A 144 20.56 -16.96 19.80
C SER A 144 20.87 -15.45 19.87
N ARG A 145 21.79 -15.05 20.77
CA ARG A 145 22.10 -13.63 21.06
C ARG A 145 22.42 -12.75 19.83
N ARG A 146 22.84 -13.36 18.71
CA ARG A 146 23.24 -12.64 17.50
C ARG A 146 22.23 -12.79 16.35
N VAL A 147 21.09 -13.44 16.59
CA VAL A 147 20.04 -13.67 15.59
C VAL A 147 18.88 -12.75 15.87
N THR A 148 18.46 -12.02 14.84
CA THR A 148 17.35 -11.06 14.88
C THR A 148 16.09 -11.62 14.21
N ALA A 149 14.97 -10.96 14.37
CA ALA A 149 13.74 -11.30 13.66
C ALA A 149 13.91 -11.26 12.12
N LYS A 150 14.78 -10.37 11.62
CA LYS A 150 15.10 -10.28 10.20
C LYS A 150 15.79 -11.56 9.70
N ASP A 151 16.75 -12.08 10.44
CA ASP A 151 17.43 -13.33 10.08
C ASP A 151 16.45 -14.50 10.01
N LEU A 152 15.50 -14.54 10.95
CA LEU A 152 14.44 -15.54 10.97
C LEU A 152 13.57 -15.46 9.71
N VAL A 153 13.08 -14.27 9.35
CA VAL A 153 12.25 -14.09 8.14
C VAL A 153 13.03 -14.44 6.89
N LEU A 154 14.30 -14.04 6.79
CA LEU A 154 15.16 -14.39 5.65
C LEU A 154 15.37 -15.91 5.56
N ARG A 155 15.48 -16.60 6.69
CA ARG A 155 15.57 -18.05 6.70
C ARG A 155 14.30 -18.71 6.20
N ILE A 156 13.13 -18.26 6.67
CA ILE A 156 11.82 -18.77 6.22
C ILE A 156 11.67 -18.58 4.71
N ILE A 157 11.95 -17.36 4.19
CA ILE A 157 11.91 -17.07 2.75
C ILE A 157 12.88 -17.95 1.98
N GLY A 158 14.07 -18.20 2.52
CA GLY A 158 15.05 -19.09 1.92
C GLY A 158 14.58 -20.54 1.81
N ASP A 159 13.75 -21.00 2.73
CA ASP A 159 13.23 -22.37 2.75
C ASP A 159 11.99 -22.56 1.87
N ILE A 160 11.08 -21.56 1.80
CA ILE A 160 9.80 -21.67 1.08
C ILE A 160 9.77 -20.91 -0.25
N GLY A 161 10.79 -20.08 -0.53
CA GLY A 161 10.81 -19.21 -1.70
C GLY A 161 10.18 -17.83 -1.44
N ALA A 162 10.35 -16.93 -2.42
CA ALA A 162 9.86 -15.54 -2.33
C ALA A 162 8.44 -15.35 -2.85
N ASP A 163 7.86 -16.36 -3.51
CA ASP A 163 6.54 -16.26 -4.13
C ASP A 163 5.40 -16.49 -3.12
N GLY A 164 5.75 -16.81 -1.89
CA GLY A 164 4.80 -17.00 -0.80
C GLY A 164 4.08 -18.35 -0.83
N ALA A 165 2.89 -18.38 -0.24
CA ALA A 165 2.04 -19.56 -0.16
C ALA A 165 1.08 -19.65 -1.33
#